data_bb0b29ee21f0ac1b17b74b81a3eb79f5
#
_entry.id   bb0b29ee21f0ac1b17b74b81a3eb79f5
#
_cell.length_a   1.000
_cell.length_b   1.000
_cell.length_c   1.000
_cell.angle_alpha   90.00
_cell.angle_beta   90.00
_cell.angle_gamma   90.00
#
_symmetry.space_group_name_H-M   'P 1'
#
loop_
_entity.id
_entity.type
_entity.pdbx_description
1 polymer ?
#
loop_
_entity_poly.entity_id
_entity_poly.type
_entity_poly.pdbx_seq_one_letter_code
_entity_poly.pdbx_strand_id
1 'polypeptide(L)'
;MLRTTGIYFIILVMILVKCFLPDEKPEIIPFPLQSVSDKGDFTFNKATLISVENEKQAMIARELTDLFTLSAGFTPEIKIQDKRANIIFRTDRELAAEHYKLNIAPSCILIKASGQKGFFYAMQTLRFLLPPAINNQTQVENIQWNVPGMTILDGPRYSNRTVAIHTPFTLISKDNLKELIDHLAMLKINRLHFTQEVHDTTPEGQQKMKDMNLYAKSKKITISNGTTHTHDIISYLPFQAERLIWKANISDCDEDKKGYSNI
;
A
#
# COMPACT_ATOMS: atom_id res chain seq x y z
N MET A 1 -38.30 -1.88 -40.87
CA MET A 1 -37.44 -0.72 -40.66
C MET A 1 -37.49 -0.12 -39.24
N LEU A 2 -38.56 -0.22 -38.46
CA LEU A 2 -38.63 0.38 -37.09
C LEU A 2 -37.80 -0.34 -36.01
N ARG A 3 -37.39 -1.61 -36.20
CA ARG A 3 -36.61 -2.34 -35.15
C ARG A 3 -35.12 -2.00 -35.10
N THR A 4 -34.52 -1.58 -36.21
CA THR A 4 -33.10 -1.24 -36.29
C THR A 4 -32.80 0.14 -35.72
N THR A 5 -33.70 1.11 -35.89
CA THR A 5 -33.54 2.47 -35.34
C THR A 5 -33.55 2.51 -33.82
N GLY A 6 -34.34 1.63 -33.16
CA GLY A 6 -34.36 1.52 -31.70
C GLY A 6 -33.03 1.00 -31.10
N ILE A 7 -32.35 0.08 -31.77
CA ILE A 7 -31.09 -0.47 -31.33
C ILE A 7 -29.99 0.59 -31.40
N TYR A 8 -29.92 1.35 -32.50
CA TYR A 8 -28.93 2.45 -32.62
C TYR A 8 -29.15 3.56 -31.60
N PHE A 9 -30.42 3.87 -31.29
CA PHE A 9 -30.76 4.86 -30.27
C PHE A 9 -30.29 4.38 -28.85
N ILE A 10 -30.51 3.11 -28.51
CA ILE A 10 -30.06 2.52 -27.22
C ILE A 10 -28.56 2.52 -27.15
N ILE A 11 -27.85 2.15 -28.23
CA ILE A 11 -26.36 2.17 -28.27
C ILE A 11 -25.85 3.61 -28.11
N LEU A 12 -26.47 4.57 -28.79
CA LEU A 12 -26.09 5.99 -28.67
C LEU A 12 -26.32 6.52 -27.27
N VAL A 13 -27.43 6.18 -26.62
CA VAL A 13 -27.71 6.55 -25.22
C VAL A 13 -26.72 5.89 -24.28
N MET A 14 -26.36 4.60 -24.47
CA MET A 14 -25.34 3.93 -23.67
C MET A 14 -23.93 4.58 -23.82
N ILE A 15 -23.57 5.02 -25.02
CA ILE A 15 -22.32 5.75 -25.27
C ILE A 15 -22.37 7.12 -24.60
N LEU A 16 -23.47 7.84 -24.69
CA LEU A 16 -23.64 9.15 -24.03
C LEU A 16 -23.64 9.03 -22.53
N VAL A 17 -24.28 8.01 -21.95
CA VAL A 17 -24.25 7.75 -20.50
C VAL A 17 -22.83 7.45 -20.01
N LYS A 18 -22.03 6.68 -20.75
CA LYS A 18 -20.61 6.46 -20.41
C LYS A 18 -19.78 7.75 -20.45
N CYS A 19 -20.11 8.70 -21.34
CA CYS A 19 -19.42 10.00 -21.40
C CYS A 19 -19.79 10.94 -20.24
N PHE A 20 -20.90 10.70 -19.56
CA PHE A 20 -21.37 11.53 -18.43
C PHE A 20 -21.18 10.91 -17.05
N LEU A 21 -20.77 9.63 -16.96
CA LEU A 21 -20.37 9.07 -15.67
C LEU A 21 -19.01 9.67 -15.31
N PRO A 22 -18.87 10.31 -14.14
CA PRO A 22 -17.58 10.76 -13.69
C PRO A 22 -16.67 9.52 -13.58
N ASP A 23 -15.46 9.62 -14.14
CA ASP A 23 -14.42 8.62 -13.87
C ASP A 23 -14.30 8.49 -12.35
N GLU A 24 -14.63 7.33 -11.80
CA GLU A 24 -14.42 7.04 -10.39
C GLU A 24 -12.92 7.14 -10.15
N LYS A 25 -12.52 8.24 -9.48
CA LYS A 25 -11.13 8.41 -9.07
C LYS A 25 -10.76 7.27 -8.14
N PRO A 26 -9.63 6.59 -8.36
CA PRO A 26 -9.20 5.56 -7.43
C PRO A 26 -9.03 6.18 -6.05
N GLU A 27 -9.74 5.63 -5.08
CA GLU A 27 -9.73 6.08 -3.71
C GLU A 27 -8.47 5.55 -3.03
N ILE A 28 -7.45 6.39 -2.90
CA ILE A 28 -6.17 6.03 -2.26
C ILE A 28 -6.32 6.16 -0.75
N ILE A 29 -6.03 5.10 -0.02
CA ILE A 29 -6.09 5.07 1.45
C ILE A 29 -4.69 4.83 2.03
N PRO A 30 -4.23 5.68 2.97
CA PRO A 30 -4.79 6.97 3.41
C PRO A 30 -4.85 8.00 2.28
N PHE A 31 -5.78 8.95 2.38
CA PHE A 31 -5.86 10.04 1.40
C PHE A 31 -4.55 10.82 1.32
N PRO A 32 -3.97 10.98 0.13
CA PRO A 32 -2.75 11.75 -0.04
C PRO A 32 -2.97 13.24 0.29
N LEU A 33 -1.88 13.94 0.57
CA LEU A 33 -1.92 15.40 0.82
C LEU A 33 -2.47 16.15 -0.39
N GLN A 34 -2.06 15.75 -1.59
CA GLN A 34 -2.55 16.28 -2.86
C GLN A 34 -2.57 15.18 -3.91
N SER A 35 -3.62 15.13 -4.72
CA SER A 35 -3.70 14.26 -5.89
C SER A 35 -4.46 14.94 -7.01
N VAL A 36 -3.92 14.84 -8.21
CA VAL A 36 -4.52 15.35 -9.44
C VAL A 36 -4.52 14.21 -10.45
N SER A 37 -5.69 13.91 -11.03
CA SER A 37 -5.79 12.91 -12.08
C SER A 37 -5.29 13.49 -13.41
N ASP A 38 -4.48 12.71 -14.12
CA ASP A 38 -3.98 13.00 -15.46
C ASP A 38 -4.60 12.04 -16.46
N LYS A 39 -4.45 12.32 -17.76
CA LYS A 39 -5.02 11.47 -18.82
C LYS A 39 -4.15 10.26 -19.11
N GLY A 40 -4.80 9.13 -19.36
CA GLY A 40 -4.19 7.87 -19.78
C GLY A 40 -3.60 7.10 -18.60
N ASP A 41 -3.32 5.82 -18.85
CA ASP A 41 -2.84 4.88 -17.85
C ASP A 41 -1.44 4.40 -18.19
N PHE A 42 -0.64 4.11 -17.16
CA PHE A 42 0.60 3.37 -17.33
C PHE A 42 0.31 1.87 -17.23
N THR A 43 0.82 1.08 -18.19
CA THR A 43 0.64 -0.38 -18.21
C THR A 43 1.95 -1.08 -17.87
N PHE A 44 1.94 -1.87 -16.80
CA PHE A 44 3.03 -2.77 -16.48
C PHE A 44 3.00 -3.99 -17.39
N ASN A 45 4.16 -4.40 -17.89
CA ASN A 45 4.34 -5.57 -18.74
C ASN A 45 5.77 -6.12 -18.62
N LYS A 46 6.07 -7.17 -19.39
CA LYS A 46 7.40 -7.82 -19.39
C LYS A 46 8.56 -6.90 -19.81
N ALA A 47 8.28 -5.78 -20.51
CA ALA A 47 9.28 -4.80 -20.90
C ALA A 47 9.41 -3.66 -19.89
N THR A 48 8.67 -3.69 -18.78
CA THR A 48 8.78 -2.69 -17.73
C THR A 48 10.17 -2.74 -17.08
N LEU A 49 10.87 -1.60 -17.11
CA LEU A 49 12.20 -1.44 -16.57
C LEU A 49 12.20 -0.34 -15.50
N ILE A 50 12.72 -0.66 -14.33
CA ILE A 50 12.82 0.24 -13.18
C ILE A 50 14.26 0.70 -13.04
N SER A 51 14.50 2.00 -13.09
CA SER A 51 15.79 2.62 -12.80
C SER A 51 15.82 3.16 -11.38
N VAL A 52 16.83 2.76 -10.64
CA VAL A 52 17.10 3.21 -9.28
C VAL A 52 18.48 3.83 -9.19
N GLU A 53 18.75 4.67 -8.19
CA GLU A 53 20.05 5.32 -8.03
C GLU A 53 21.07 4.44 -7.27
N ASN A 54 20.58 3.49 -6.45
CA ASN A 54 21.43 2.66 -5.59
C ASN A 54 20.70 1.40 -5.09
N GLU A 55 21.45 0.48 -4.48
CA GLU A 55 20.93 -0.80 -3.97
C GLU A 55 19.83 -0.65 -2.90
N LYS A 56 19.85 0.41 -2.08
CA LYS A 56 18.80 0.62 -1.08
C LYS A 56 17.45 0.92 -1.74
N GLN A 57 17.46 1.66 -2.84
CA GLN A 57 16.25 1.87 -3.64
C GLN A 57 15.86 0.59 -4.40
N ALA A 58 16.84 -0.20 -4.89
CA ALA A 58 16.56 -1.48 -5.52
C ALA A 58 15.84 -2.45 -4.59
N MET A 59 16.25 -2.52 -3.33
CA MET A 59 15.55 -3.35 -2.33
C MET A 59 14.08 -2.91 -2.12
N ILE A 60 13.81 -1.61 -2.17
CA ILE A 60 12.43 -1.09 -2.07
C ILE A 60 11.63 -1.43 -3.34
N ALA A 61 12.24 -1.30 -4.51
CA ALA A 61 11.58 -1.63 -5.77
C ALA A 61 11.24 -3.13 -5.86
N ARG A 62 12.07 -4.02 -5.30
CA ARG A 62 11.81 -5.47 -5.24
C ARG A 62 10.49 -5.80 -4.54
N GLU A 63 10.09 -5.05 -3.53
CA GLU A 63 8.80 -5.24 -2.85
C GLU A 63 7.62 -5.24 -3.84
N LEU A 64 7.68 -4.39 -4.86
CA LEU A 64 6.65 -4.35 -5.90
C LEU A 64 6.87 -5.42 -6.98
N THR A 65 8.11 -5.62 -7.45
CA THR A 65 8.40 -6.58 -8.53
C THR A 65 8.12 -8.01 -8.12
N ASP A 66 8.30 -8.36 -6.84
CA ASP A 66 7.99 -9.68 -6.30
C ASP A 66 6.48 -9.97 -6.36
N LEU A 67 5.62 -8.95 -6.17
CA LEU A 67 4.19 -9.10 -6.34
C LEU A 67 3.82 -9.42 -7.80
N PHE A 68 4.45 -8.77 -8.77
CA PHE A 68 4.25 -9.07 -10.19
C PHE A 68 4.71 -10.48 -10.54
N THR A 69 5.81 -10.95 -9.94
CA THR A 69 6.29 -12.33 -10.13
C THR A 69 5.24 -13.34 -9.73
N LEU A 70 4.59 -13.13 -8.60
CA LEU A 70 3.57 -14.03 -8.06
C LEU A 70 2.25 -13.93 -8.83
N SER A 71 1.74 -12.72 -9.01
CA SER A 71 0.38 -12.49 -9.49
C SER A 71 0.27 -12.36 -11.01
N ALA A 72 1.29 -11.80 -11.68
CA ALA A 72 1.27 -11.52 -13.11
C ALA A 72 2.10 -12.48 -13.97
N GLY A 73 2.95 -13.30 -13.34
CA GLY A 73 3.82 -14.25 -14.04
C GLY A 73 4.96 -13.57 -14.84
N PHE A 74 5.30 -12.34 -14.49
CA PHE A 74 6.50 -11.64 -14.99
C PHE A 74 7.10 -10.77 -13.90
N THR A 75 8.40 -10.49 -14.01
CA THR A 75 9.14 -9.66 -13.05
C THR A 75 9.67 -8.43 -13.77
N PRO A 76 9.22 -7.20 -13.45
CA PRO A 76 9.83 -5.99 -13.97
C PRO A 76 11.32 -5.95 -13.61
N GLU A 77 12.17 -5.62 -14.58
CA GLU A 77 13.63 -5.60 -14.39
C GLU A 77 14.05 -4.34 -13.60
N ILE A 78 14.99 -4.50 -12.66
CA ILE A 78 15.54 -3.38 -11.89
C ILE A 78 17.00 -3.17 -12.30
N LYS A 79 17.35 -1.94 -12.66
CA LYS A 79 18.74 -1.52 -13.00
C LYS A 79 19.14 -0.25 -12.28
N ILE A 80 20.43 -0.13 -12.01
CA ILE A 80 20.99 1.08 -11.45
C ILE A 80 21.28 2.05 -12.59
N GLN A 81 20.70 3.27 -12.52
CA GLN A 81 20.94 4.40 -13.41
C GLN A 81 20.75 4.11 -14.92
N ASP A 82 19.75 3.29 -15.27
CA ASP A 82 19.43 3.02 -16.68
C ASP A 82 18.52 4.12 -17.26
N LYS A 83 18.95 4.76 -18.35
CA LYS A 83 18.21 5.86 -18.99
C LYS A 83 17.01 5.39 -19.82
N ARG A 84 16.91 4.09 -20.11
CA ARG A 84 15.81 3.50 -20.91
C ARG A 84 14.60 3.13 -20.07
N ALA A 85 14.74 3.26 -18.74
CA ALA A 85 13.69 2.86 -17.82
C ALA A 85 12.44 3.72 -17.97
N ASN A 86 11.30 3.07 -17.84
CA ASN A 86 10.00 3.72 -17.80
C ASN A 86 9.43 3.87 -16.37
N ILE A 87 10.13 3.37 -15.35
CA ILE A 87 9.90 3.72 -13.96
C ILE A 87 11.21 4.21 -13.36
N ILE A 88 11.20 5.41 -12.79
CA ILE A 88 12.42 6.12 -12.40
C ILE A 88 12.31 6.54 -10.94
N PHE A 89 13.26 6.09 -10.11
CA PHE A 89 13.47 6.57 -8.75
C PHE A 89 14.48 7.74 -8.79
N ARG A 90 14.14 8.84 -8.14
CA ARG A 90 15.00 10.01 -8.06
C ARG A 90 15.00 10.57 -6.64
N THR A 91 16.18 10.73 -6.06
CA THR A 91 16.32 11.41 -4.77
C THR A 91 16.04 12.89 -4.92
N ASP A 92 15.14 13.42 -4.11
CA ASP A 92 14.77 14.83 -4.01
C ASP A 92 14.92 15.27 -2.56
N ARG A 93 16.02 15.95 -2.25
CA ARG A 93 16.37 16.36 -0.87
C ARG A 93 15.54 17.52 -0.33
N GLU A 94 14.76 18.19 -1.18
CA GLU A 94 13.86 19.26 -0.78
C GLU A 94 12.57 18.72 -0.15
N LEU A 95 12.24 17.45 -0.40
CA LEU A 95 11.10 16.81 0.23
C LEU A 95 11.40 16.51 1.70
N ALA A 96 10.43 16.76 2.57
CA ALA A 96 10.52 16.39 3.98
C ALA A 96 10.66 14.86 4.14
N ALA A 97 11.17 14.43 5.29
CA ALA A 97 11.30 13.01 5.60
C ALA A 97 9.95 12.27 5.44
N GLU A 98 10.00 11.08 4.89
CA GLU A 98 8.82 10.25 4.58
C GLU A 98 7.89 10.81 3.48
N HIS A 99 8.11 12.03 2.97
CA HIS A 99 7.35 12.58 1.84
C HIS A 99 7.85 12.03 0.51
N TYR A 100 6.92 11.98 -0.46
CA TYR A 100 7.22 11.60 -1.83
C TYR A 100 6.34 12.33 -2.84
N LYS A 101 6.84 12.41 -4.07
CA LYS A 101 6.08 12.78 -5.26
C LYS A 101 6.01 11.57 -6.19
N LEU A 102 4.83 11.28 -6.70
CA LEU A 102 4.58 10.21 -7.65
C LEU A 102 3.87 10.80 -8.86
N ASN A 103 4.55 10.80 -10.00
CA ASN A 103 3.98 11.22 -11.28
C ASN A 103 3.81 10.00 -12.16
N ILE A 104 2.58 9.70 -12.55
CA ILE A 104 2.21 8.58 -13.40
C ILE A 104 1.72 9.13 -14.73
N ALA A 105 2.42 8.81 -15.81
CA ALA A 105 2.04 9.13 -17.16
C ALA A 105 2.06 7.85 -18.03
N PRO A 106 1.36 7.78 -19.16
CA PRO A 106 1.32 6.57 -20.00
C PRO A 106 2.68 6.01 -20.40
N SER A 107 3.68 6.85 -20.55
CA SER A 107 5.03 6.45 -20.97
C SER A 107 5.99 6.21 -19.81
N CYS A 108 5.75 6.80 -18.64
CA CYS A 108 6.68 6.67 -17.52
C CYS A 108 6.03 6.96 -16.15
N ILE A 109 6.65 6.40 -15.11
CA ILE A 109 6.38 6.71 -13.71
C ILE A 109 7.63 7.34 -13.11
N LEU A 110 7.52 8.54 -12.55
CA LEU A 110 8.60 9.20 -11.83
C LEU A 110 8.29 9.24 -10.33
N ILE A 111 9.18 8.68 -9.53
CA ILE A 111 9.07 8.59 -8.08
C ILE A 111 10.18 9.40 -7.45
N LYS A 112 9.82 10.44 -6.71
CA LYS A 112 10.75 11.28 -5.98
C LYS A 112 10.53 11.17 -4.48
N ALA A 113 11.61 11.04 -3.71
CA ALA A 113 11.58 11.07 -2.26
C ALA A 113 12.94 11.49 -1.69
N SER A 114 12.96 12.00 -0.47
CA SER A 114 14.23 12.37 0.20
C SER A 114 14.96 11.16 0.81
N GLY A 115 14.27 10.05 1.06
CA GLY A 115 14.84 8.89 1.71
C GLY A 115 14.05 7.60 1.53
N GLN A 116 14.56 6.52 2.12
CA GLN A 116 14.01 5.16 1.95
C GLN A 116 12.53 5.03 2.32
N LYS A 117 12.07 5.69 3.39
CA LYS A 117 10.68 5.62 3.82
C LYS A 117 9.75 6.26 2.81
N GLY A 118 10.11 7.42 2.24
CA GLY A 118 9.32 8.08 1.20
C GLY A 118 9.18 7.21 -0.06
N PHE A 119 10.28 6.61 -0.54
CA PHE A 119 10.23 5.65 -1.64
C PHE A 119 9.36 4.43 -1.31
N PHE A 120 9.47 3.89 -0.10
CA PHE A 120 8.66 2.77 0.34
C PHE A 120 7.17 3.12 0.33
N TYR A 121 6.78 4.29 0.86
CA TYR A 121 5.38 4.73 0.85
C TYR A 121 4.86 5.05 -0.54
N ALA A 122 5.71 5.55 -1.44
CA ALA A 122 5.34 5.69 -2.85
C ALA A 122 5.04 4.33 -3.49
N MET A 123 5.83 3.28 -3.17
CA MET A 123 5.55 1.92 -3.64
C MET A 123 4.24 1.36 -3.10
N GLN A 124 3.91 1.62 -1.82
CA GLN A 124 2.62 1.20 -1.27
C GLN A 124 1.45 1.91 -1.97
N THR A 125 1.60 3.19 -2.29
CA THR A 125 0.58 3.93 -3.07
C THR A 125 0.45 3.36 -4.48
N LEU A 126 1.56 3.05 -5.16
CA LEU A 126 1.52 2.44 -6.47
C LEU A 126 0.86 1.05 -6.45
N ARG A 127 1.18 0.24 -5.42
CA ARG A 127 0.51 -1.05 -5.17
C ARG A 127 -1.00 -0.89 -4.98
N PHE A 128 -1.42 0.18 -4.29
CA PHE A 128 -2.83 0.48 -4.04
C PHE A 128 -3.59 0.87 -5.32
N LEU A 129 -2.91 1.53 -6.25
CA LEU A 129 -3.46 1.95 -7.55
C LEU A 129 -3.55 0.80 -8.57
N LEU A 130 -2.79 -0.27 -8.38
CA LEU A 130 -2.85 -1.46 -9.22
C LEU A 130 -4.15 -2.25 -8.99
N PRO A 131 -4.59 -3.05 -9.96
CA PRO A 131 -5.69 -3.97 -9.75
C PRO A 131 -5.50 -4.82 -8.49
N PRO A 132 -6.54 -5.06 -7.67
CA PRO A 132 -6.44 -5.82 -6.42
C PRO A 132 -5.82 -7.21 -6.57
N ALA A 133 -5.89 -7.78 -7.77
CA ALA A 133 -5.26 -9.04 -8.15
C ALA A 133 -3.73 -9.05 -7.94
N ILE A 134 -3.06 -7.88 -7.83
CA ILE A 134 -1.61 -7.78 -7.54
C ILE A 134 -1.24 -8.42 -6.20
N ASN A 135 -2.20 -8.57 -5.30
CA ASN A 135 -1.99 -9.17 -3.98
C ASN A 135 -2.18 -10.70 -3.94
N ASN A 136 -2.50 -11.31 -5.08
CA ASN A 136 -2.67 -12.76 -5.16
C ASN A 136 -1.32 -13.47 -5.06
N GLN A 137 -1.31 -14.61 -4.37
CA GLN A 137 -0.12 -15.47 -4.22
C GLN A 137 0.06 -16.43 -5.39
N THR A 138 -0.85 -16.41 -6.38
CA THR A 138 -0.82 -17.23 -7.59
C THR A 138 -1.12 -16.36 -8.79
N GLN A 139 -0.58 -16.75 -9.93
CA GLN A 139 -0.78 -16.03 -11.19
C GLN A 139 -2.25 -15.92 -11.55
N VAL A 140 -2.66 -14.72 -11.96
CA VAL A 140 -4.00 -14.40 -12.44
C VAL A 140 -3.93 -14.03 -13.91
N GLU A 141 -4.74 -14.69 -14.73
CA GLU A 141 -4.79 -14.46 -16.16
C GLU A 141 -5.78 -13.33 -16.52
N ASN A 142 -5.61 -12.76 -17.71
CA ASN A 142 -6.52 -11.77 -18.30
C ASN A 142 -6.67 -10.46 -17.49
N ILE A 143 -5.66 -10.09 -16.70
CA ILE A 143 -5.60 -8.82 -15.99
C ILE A 143 -4.72 -7.83 -16.76
N GLN A 144 -5.25 -6.64 -17.01
CA GLN A 144 -4.46 -5.50 -17.44
C GLN A 144 -3.87 -4.82 -16.20
N TRP A 145 -2.54 -4.84 -16.09
CA TRP A 145 -1.82 -4.27 -14.96
C TRP A 145 -1.61 -2.77 -15.14
N ASN A 146 -2.74 -2.04 -15.13
CA ASN A 146 -2.76 -0.60 -15.35
C ASN A 146 -2.79 0.16 -14.04
N VAL A 147 -2.16 1.33 -14.05
CA VAL A 147 -2.32 2.36 -13.02
C VAL A 147 -2.75 3.66 -13.68
N PRO A 148 -3.74 4.37 -13.14
CA PRO A 148 -4.25 5.59 -13.75
C PRO A 148 -3.21 6.69 -13.74
N GLY A 149 -3.20 7.51 -14.79
CA GLY A 149 -2.39 8.72 -14.87
C GLY A 149 -2.76 9.68 -13.76
N MET A 150 -1.77 10.07 -12.94
CA MET A 150 -1.98 11.03 -11.87
C MET A 150 -0.68 11.58 -11.31
N THR A 151 -0.80 12.74 -10.69
CA THR A 151 0.25 13.39 -9.91
C THR A 151 -0.14 13.40 -8.45
N ILE A 152 0.69 12.81 -7.58
CA ILE A 152 0.48 12.69 -6.15
C ILE A 152 1.63 13.35 -5.42
N LEU A 153 1.33 14.22 -4.45
CA LEU A 153 2.22 14.66 -3.40
C LEU A 153 1.68 14.13 -2.07
N ASP A 154 2.47 13.32 -1.38
CA ASP A 154 2.00 12.74 -0.13
C ASP A 154 3.13 12.64 0.90
N GLY A 155 2.72 12.51 2.15
CA GLY A 155 3.57 12.35 3.32
C GLY A 155 2.73 12.25 4.57
N PRO A 156 3.31 11.83 5.68
CA PRO A 156 2.55 11.62 6.90
C PRO A 156 2.06 12.95 7.49
N ARG A 157 0.78 13.01 7.86
CA ARG A 157 0.22 14.09 8.67
C ARG A 157 0.69 14.01 10.13
N TYR A 158 0.99 12.78 10.59
CA TYR A 158 1.44 12.49 11.95
C TYR A 158 2.71 11.64 11.90
N SER A 159 3.69 11.97 12.73
CA SER A 159 4.95 11.24 12.85
C SER A 159 4.76 9.83 13.43
N ASN A 160 3.83 9.69 14.38
CA ASN A 160 3.46 8.42 14.98
C ASN A 160 2.12 7.97 14.41
N ARG A 161 2.11 6.79 13.80
CA ARG A 161 0.93 6.15 13.23
C ARG A 161 0.91 4.73 13.79
N THR A 162 0.27 4.59 14.94
CA THR A 162 0.31 3.39 15.77
C THR A 162 -0.99 2.62 15.69
N VAL A 163 -0.89 1.31 15.52
CA VAL A 163 -1.98 0.37 15.77
C VAL A 163 -1.66 -0.41 17.04
N ALA A 164 -2.58 -0.41 17.99
CA ALA A 164 -2.47 -1.15 19.22
C ALA A 164 -3.28 -2.45 19.15
N ILE A 165 -2.71 -3.56 19.63
CA ILE A 165 -3.32 -4.87 19.67
C ILE A 165 -3.34 -5.38 21.10
N HIS A 166 -4.52 -5.79 21.58
CA HIS A 166 -4.71 -6.34 22.93
C HIS A 166 -4.43 -7.85 22.99
N THR A 167 -4.43 -8.53 21.83
CA THR A 167 -4.07 -9.96 21.79
C THR A 167 -2.58 -10.15 22.08
N PRO A 168 -2.23 -11.08 22.99
CA PRO A 168 -0.83 -11.38 23.24
C PRO A 168 -0.09 -11.79 21.97
N PHE A 169 1.12 -11.26 21.77
CA PHE A 169 1.97 -11.59 20.63
C PHE A 169 2.19 -13.10 20.46
N THR A 170 2.26 -13.83 21.57
CA THR A 170 2.49 -15.28 21.60
C THR A 170 1.36 -16.07 20.93
N LEU A 171 0.13 -15.59 21.01
CA LEU A 171 -1.06 -16.27 20.45
C LEU A 171 -1.25 -16.06 18.95
N ILE A 172 -0.58 -15.10 18.33
CA ILE A 172 -0.71 -14.83 16.90
C ILE A 172 0.35 -15.64 16.13
N SER A 173 -0.03 -16.37 15.10
CA SER A 173 0.93 -17.13 14.29
C SER A 173 1.92 -16.21 13.54
N LYS A 174 3.08 -16.74 13.15
CA LYS A 174 4.05 -15.95 12.34
C LYS A 174 3.43 -15.46 11.02
N ASP A 175 2.62 -16.27 10.38
CA ASP A 175 2.03 -15.94 9.08
C ASP A 175 0.95 -14.85 9.22
N ASN A 176 0.09 -14.94 10.24
CA ASN A 176 -0.88 -13.89 10.54
C ASN A 176 -0.20 -12.56 10.92
N LEU A 177 0.93 -12.61 11.65
CA LEU A 177 1.70 -11.41 11.96
C LEU A 177 2.32 -10.76 10.72
N LYS A 178 2.83 -11.57 9.77
CA LYS A 178 3.35 -11.05 8.52
C LYS A 178 2.24 -10.41 7.68
N GLU A 179 1.10 -11.10 7.54
CA GLU A 179 -0.06 -10.56 6.81
C GLU A 179 -0.54 -9.24 7.43
N LEU A 180 -0.64 -9.18 8.76
CA LEU A 180 -0.98 -7.94 9.46
C LEU A 180 0.03 -6.83 9.18
N ILE A 181 1.34 -7.12 9.29
CA ILE A 181 2.40 -6.14 9.03
C ILE A 181 2.34 -5.64 7.59
N ASP A 182 2.07 -6.50 6.61
CA ASP A 182 1.93 -6.11 5.21
C ASP A 182 0.72 -5.18 4.98
N HIS A 183 -0.42 -5.47 5.60
CA HIS A 183 -1.58 -4.59 5.55
C HIS A 183 -1.32 -3.23 6.22
N LEU A 184 -0.67 -3.23 7.38
CA LEU A 184 -0.28 -1.99 8.07
C LEU A 184 0.70 -1.16 7.24
N ALA A 185 1.62 -1.82 6.53
CA ALA A 185 2.56 -1.16 5.62
C ALA A 185 1.84 -0.47 4.45
N MET A 186 0.82 -1.12 3.85
CA MET A 186 -0.02 -0.52 2.81
C MET A 186 -0.73 0.74 3.30
N LEU A 187 -1.17 0.74 4.55
CA LEU A 187 -1.79 1.89 5.23
C LEU A 187 -0.77 2.91 5.74
N LYS A 188 0.53 2.70 5.48
CA LYS A 188 1.63 3.57 5.90
C LYS A 188 1.72 3.72 7.43
N ILE A 189 1.21 2.76 8.19
CA ILE A 189 1.39 2.67 9.64
C ILE A 189 2.88 2.41 9.92
N ASN A 190 3.43 3.04 10.95
CA ASN A 190 4.85 2.92 11.27
C ASN A 190 5.12 2.31 12.65
N ARG A 191 4.08 2.00 13.42
CA ARG A 191 4.22 1.34 14.73
C ARG A 191 3.10 0.33 14.95
N LEU A 192 3.48 -0.89 15.34
CA LEU A 192 2.59 -1.93 15.85
C LEU A 192 2.88 -2.11 17.33
N HIS A 193 1.88 -1.88 18.19
CA HIS A 193 2.04 -1.92 19.62
C HIS A 193 1.18 -3.04 20.23
N PHE A 194 1.82 -3.93 20.99
CA PHE A 194 1.13 -4.93 21.79
C PHE A 194 0.95 -4.39 23.21
N THR A 195 -0.31 -4.24 23.65
CA THR A 195 -0.62 -3.66 24.97
C THR A 195 -0.33 -4.61 26.12
N GLN A 196 -0.13 -5.89 25.83
CA GLN A 196 0.29 -6.89 26.81
C GLN A 196 1.80 -7.13 26.66
N GLU A 197 2.51 -7.20 27.79
CA GLU A 197 3.91 -7.53 27.78
C GLU A 197 4.13 -8.95 27.25
N VAL A 198 5.15 -9.08 26.42
CA VAL A 198 5.55 -10.38 25.89
C VAL A 198 6.57 -10.99 26.84
N HIS A 199 6.14 -11.95 27.63
CA HIS A 199 7.00 -12.67 28.56
C HIS A 199 7.38 -14.08 28.06
N ASP A 200 7.41 -14.26 26.73
CA ASP A 200 7.84 -15.54 26.18
C ASP A 200 9.35 -15.69 26.28
N THR A 201 9.79 -16.42 27.28
CA THR A 201 11.22 -16.71 27.51
C THR A 201 11.69 -17.98 26.82
N THR A 202 10.80 -18.69 26.10
CA THR A 202 11.21 -19.87 25.33
C THR A 202 12.09 -19.51 24.16
N PRO A 203 13.05 -20.37 23.77
CA PRO A 203 13.90 -20.12 22.60
C PRO A 203 13.08 -19.86 21.33
N GLU A 204 11.97 -20.57 21.13
CA GLU A 204 11.07 -20.44 20.00
C GLU A 204 10.37 -19.06 20.00
N GLY A 205 9.88 -18.62 21.15
CA GLY A 205 9.24 -17.32 21.32
C GLY A 205 10.20 -16.15 21.07
N GLN A 206 11.43 -16.26 21.60
CA GLN A 206 12.48 -15.27 21.37
C GLN A 206 12.86 -15.20 19.88
N GLN A 207 13.00 -16.37 19.22
CA GLN A 207 13.28 -16.43 17.79
C GLN A 207 12.14 -15.83 16.96
N LYS A 208 10.88 -16.16 17.31
CA LYS A 208 9.69 -15.57 16.67
C LYS A 208 9.71 -14.04 16.79
N MET A 209 9.98 -13.50 17.97
CA MET A 209 10.04 -12.05 18.19
C MET A 209 11.14 -11.41 17.34
N LYS A 210 12.33 -12.01 17.27
CA LYS A 210 13.46 -11.55 16.47
C LYS A 210 13.09 -11.51 14.97
N ASP A 211 12.53 -12.61 14.46
CA ASP A 211 12.14 -12.73 13.06
C ASP A 211 11.08 -11.67 12.68
N MET A 212 10.07 -11.48 13.54
CA MET A 212 9.00 -10.52 13.28
C MET A 212 9.47 -9.07 13.40
N ASN A 213 10.40 -8.77 14.30
CA ASN A 213 11.02 -7.44 14.36
C ASN A 213 11.83 -7.14 13.10
N LEU A 214 12.56 -8.10 12.56
CA LEU A 214 13.30 -7.93 11.31
C LEU A 214 12.35 -7.73 10.13
N TYR A 215 11.29 -8.53 10.07
CA TYR A 215 10.26 -8.41 9.03
C TYR A 215 9.55 -7.04 9.09
N ALA A 216 9.07 -6.64 10.25
CA ALA A 216 8.42 -5.34 10.44
C ALA A 216 9.34 -4.17 10.08
N LYS A 217 10.62 -4.25 10.46
CA LYS A 217 11.63 -3.23 10.11
C LYS A 217 11.84 -3.13 8.60
N SER A 218 11.79 -4.24 7.85
CA SER A 218 11.85 -4.19 6.40
C SER A 218 10.66 -3.42 5.82
N LYS A 219 9.48 -3.57 6.43
CA LYS A 219 8.23 -2.85 6.09
C LYS A 219 8.12 -1.46 6.73
N LYS A 220 9.20 -0.92 7.32
CA LYS A 220 9.27 0.41 7.97
C LYS A 220 8.38 0.54 9.20
N ILE A 221 8.03 -0.59 9.83
CA ILE A 221 7.21 -0.68 11.04
C ILE A 221 8.10 -1.06 12.22
N THR A 222 7.86 -0.41 13.37
CA THR A 222 8.48 -0.76 14.65
C THR A 222 7.46 -1.52 15.49
N ILE A 223 7.85 -2.71 16.00
CA ILE A 223 7.04 -3.43 16.99
C ILE A 223 7.44 -2.95 18.37
N SER A 224 6.47 -2.69 19.23
CA SER A 224 6.67 -2.35 20.64
C SER A 224 5.66 -3.10 21.51
N ASN A 225 5.94 -3.26 22.78
CA ASN A 225 5.06 -3.92 23.77
C ASN A 225 5.11 -3.21 25.11
N GLY A 226 4.11 -3.48 25.96
CA GLY A 226 4.00 -2.93 27.30
C GLY A 226 2.73 -2.11 27.51
N THR A 227 2.51 -1.69 28.76
CA THR A 227 1.38 -0.82 29.11
C THR A 227 1.57 0.55 28.47
N THR A 228 0.63 0.96 27.63
CA THR A 228 0.61 2.31 27.06
C THR A 228 -0.26 3.24 27.90
N HIS A 229 0.24 4.43 28.16
CA HIS A 229 -0.63 5.54 28.52
C HIS A 229 -1.41 5.97 27.27
N THR A 230 -2.72 6.07 27.38
CA THR A 230 -3.68 6.31 26.28
C THR A 230 -3.44 7.57 25.44
N HIS A 231 -2.54 8.47 25.88
CA HIS A 231 -2.21 9.70 25.16
C HIS A 231 -1.32 9.54 23.92
N ASP A 232 -0.68 8.37 23.73
CA ASP A 232 0.26 8.15 22.62
C ASP A 232 -0.34 7.34 21.46
N ILE A 233 -1.60 6.93 21.56
CA ILE A 233 -2.26 6.10 20.55
C ILE A 233 -3.25 6.97 19.79
N ILE A 234 -2.86 7.40 18.60
CA ILE A 234 -3.82 7.89 17.59
C ILE A 234 -4.22 6.65 16.79
N SER A 235 -5.34 6.04 17.16
CA SER A 235 -5.96 4.97 16.36
C SER A 235 -6.59 5.59 15.12
N TYR A 236 -5.84 5.67 14.03
CA TYR A 236 -6.37 6.05 12.73
C TYR A 236 -6.63 4.77 11.94
N LEU A 237 -7.78 4.16 12.15
CA LEU A 237 -8.29 3.14 11.25
C LEU A 237 -9.32 3.78 10.34
N PRO A 238 -9.05 3.96 9.02
CA PRO A 238 -10.12 4.26 8.09
C PRO A 238 -11.11 3.08 8.10
N PHE A 239 -12.39 3.38 7.94
CA PHE A 239 -13.53 2.45 8.03
C PHE A 239 -13.35 1.11 7.28
N GLN A 240 -12.47 1.04 6.28
CA GLN A 240 -12.14 -0.21 5.56
C GLN A 240 -11.09 -1.09 6.26
N ALA A 241 -10.30 -0.56 7.19
CA ALA A 241 -9.33 -1.36 7.93
C ALA A 241 -10.01 -2.33 8.91
N GLU A 242 -11.23 -2.05 9.35
CA GLU A 242 -12.03 -2.99 10.14
C GLU A 242 -12.26 -4.32 9.39
N ARG A 243 -12.40 -4.28 8.07
CA ARG A 243 -12.52 -5.50 7.23
C ARG A 243 -11.24 -6.31 7.13
N LEU A 244 -10.07 -5.67 7.20
CA LEU A 244 -8.77 -6.33 7.16
C LEU A 244 -8.43 -6.97 8.52
N ILE A 245 -8.77 -6.28 9.61
CA ILE A 245 -8.62 -6.77 10.99
C ILE A 245 -9.52 -7.99 11.24
N TRP A 246 -10.73 -8.00 10.68
CA TRP A 246 -11.67 -9.11 10.81
C TRP A 246 -11.17 -10.44 10.21
N LYS A 247 -10.39 -10.37 9.11
CA LYS A 247 -9.74 -11.56 8.53
C LYS A 247 -8.63 -12.13 9.42
N ALA A 248 -8.01 -11.31 10.25
CA ALA A 248 -6.95 -11.74 11.16
C ALA A 248 -7.47 -12.42 12.45
N ASN A 249 -8.77 -12.71 12.54
CA ASN A 249 -9.40 -13.35 13.71
C ASN A 249 -9.14 -12.62 15.05
N ILE A 250 -9.10 -11.29 15.01
CA ILE A 250 -9.04 -10.45 16.20
C ILE A 250 -10.49 -10.21 16.65
N SER A 251 -11.16 -11.29 17.05
CA SER A 251 -12.44 -11.21 17.77
C SER A 251 -12.09 -10.80 19.18
N ASP A 252 -12.49 -9.64 19.61
CA ASP A 252 -12.78 -9.19 20.99
C ASP A 252 -12.37 -7.71 21.18
N CYS A 253 -12.94 -6.83 20.33
CA CYS A 253 -12.94 -5.40 20.61
C CYS A 253 -14.38 -4.86 20.74
N ASP A 254 -15.31 -5.64 21.30
CA ASP A 254 -16.72 -5.22 21.39
C ASP A 254 -17.11 -4.52 22.70
N GLU A 255 -16.21 -4.36 23.67
CA GLU A 255 -16.59 -3.75 24.96
C GLU A 255 -16.34 -2.23 25.08
N ASP A 256 -15.58 -1.58 24.19
CA ASP A 256 -15.27 -0.15 24.29
C ASP A 256 -16.01 0.78 23.31
N LYS A 257 -17.07 0.32 22.66
CA LYS A 257 -17.89 1.17 21.74
C LYS A 257 -18.64 2.32 22.37
N LYS A 258 -18.56 2.54 23.68
CA LYS A 258 -19.29 3.62 24.39
C LYS A 258 -18.51 4.92 24.56
N GLY A 259 -17.26 5.05 24.13
CA GLY A 259 -16.40 6.19 24.41
C GLY A 259 -16.10 7.15 23.26
N TYR A 260 -16.42 6.84 22.00
CA TYR A 260 -15.93 7.62 20.85
C TYR A 260 -17.02 8.17 19.91
N SER A 261 -18.19 8.52 20.45
CA SER A 261 -19.27 9.14 19.67
C SER A 261 -19.25 10.68 19.70
N ASN A 262 -18.16 11.32 20.02
CA ASN A 262 -18.05 12.80 19.93
C ASN A 262 -16.58 13.18 19.73
N ILE A 263 -16.14 13.28 18.48
CA ILE A 263 -15.28 14.34 17.93
C ILE A 263 -15.44 14.30 16.42
#